data_0ce2c5fba0da084fae31b2a5c92f79b9
#
_entry.id   0ce2c5fba0da084fae31b2a5c92f79b9
#
_cell.length_a   1.000
_cell.length_b   1.000
_cell.length_c   1.000
_cell.angle_alpha   90.00
_cell.angle_beta   90.00
_cell.angle_gamma   90.00
#
_symmetry.space_group_name_H-M   'P 1'
#
loop_
_entity.id
_entity.type
_entity.pdbx_description
1 polymer ?
#
loop_
_entity_poly.entity_id
_entity_poly.type
_entity_poly.pdbx_seq_one_letter_code
_entity_poly.pdbx_strand_id
1 'polypeptide(L)'
;MRLLTTPRDSTEAPGTWCCEFELSGDAPPRAVSAPAGQQQARVLVRLHGEPLGYLGLPLTSAGLDVGDLVRRAHAEFAPWITTHLDQEAIEVEGRPAPAGEGCPNRVDSDDLVTVVVCTRERSAALATCLQRLQQLAHRDVEVLVVDNAPSDDSTRSVAEAAAAADPRIRYTRESRPGLSAARNRGLAEAQGRYVLFTDDDVSVDPDWVQGILRGFRRRPDVACVTGLVCTADITSSAEAYFDARAAAWSVRTEPRLFDLAGDRDGSTLYPYAPGLFGTGANFAFDRDHLRALGGFDEALGAGARTRGGEDIDVFVRVLRSGRAIAYEPAAIVWHHHRADDAALLAQLYGYGTGL
;
A
#
# COMPACT_ATOMS: atom_id res chain seq x y z
N MET A 1 10.23 6.92 -24.21
CA MET A 1 11.39 6.47 -23.39
C MET A 1 11.74 7.61 -22.46
N ARG A 2 11.06 7.70 -21.31
CA ARG A 2 11.44 8.66 -20.26
C ARG A 2 12.51 7.98 -19.42
N LEU A 3 13.64 8.64 -19.33
CA LEU A 3 14.71 8.31 -18.40
C LEU A 3 14.09 8.28 -17.00
N LEU A 4 14.16 7.12 -16.35
CA LEU A 4 13.98 7.02 -14.93
C LEU A 4 14.84 8.12 -14.32
N THR A 5 14.20 9.04 -13.61
CA THR A 5 14.89 10.05 -12.84
C THR A 5 15.97 9.35 -12.03
N THR A 6 17.15 9.92 -12.09
CA THR A 6 18.37 9.52 -11.39
C THR A 6 18.08 8.88 -10.04
N PRO A 7 18.82 7.81 -9.67
CA PRO A 7 18.79 7.30 -8.31
C PRO A 7 18.96 8.48 -7.36
N ARG A 8 18.08 8.61 -6.38
CA ARG A 8 18.22 9.64 -5.35
C ARG A 8 19.58 9.45 -4.69
N ASP A 9 20.51 10.35 -4.96
CA ASP A 9 21.84 10.39 -4.33
C ASP A 9 21.80 10.90 -2.88
N SER A 10 20.59 11.17 -2.35
CA SER A 10 20.41 11.56 -0.95
C SER A 10 19.51 10.55 -0.25
N THR A 11 20.07 9.74 0.62
CA THR A 11 19.35 9.17 1.76
C THR A 11 18.63 10.33 2.45
N GLU A 12 17.30 10.34 2.46
CA GLU A 12 16.56 11.34 3.22
C GLU A 12 17.00 11.21 4.68
N ALA A 13 17.44 12.32 5.26
CA ALA A 13 17.99 12.32 6.60
C ALA A 13 16.87 12.09 7.63
N PRO A 14 17.18 11.54 8.82
CA PRO A 14 16.25 11.53 9.94
C PRO A 14 15.68 12.92 10.17
N GLY A 15 14.38 13.02 10.48
CA GLY A 15 13.68 14.30 10.59
C GLY A 15 12.90 14.69 9.32
N THR A 16 12.56 13.72 8.47
CA THR A 16 11.67 13.91 7.31
C THR A 16 10.24 13.51 7.66
N TRP A 17 9.33 14.46 7.58
CA TRP A 17 7.90 14.22 7.72
C TRP A 17 7.35 13.69 6.39
N CYS A 18 6.88 12.46 6.40
CA CYS A 18 6.17 11.86 5.26
C CYS A 18 4.68 12.16 5.40
N CYS A 19 4.09 12.79 4.37
CA CYS A 19 2.67 13.16 4.37
C CYS A 19 2.12 13.19 2.96
N GLU A 20 0.82 13.44 2.82
CA GLU A 20 0.14 13.56 1.54
C GLU A 20 -0.58 14.90 1.42
N PHE A 21 -0.87 15.29 0.18
CA PHE A 21 -1.61 16.49 -0.13
C PHE A 21 -2.48 16.27 -1.36
N GLU A 22 -3.81 16.43 -1.18
CA GLU A 22 -4.78 16.41 -2.27
C GLU A 22 -4.89 17.81 -2.90
N LEU A 23 -4.64 17.91 -4.22
CA LEU A 23 -4.69 19.18 -4.94
C LEU A 23 -6.10 19.72 -5.12
N SER A 24 -7.09 18.83 -5.18
CA SER A 24 -8.49 19.20 -5.37
C SER A 24 -9.17 19.68 -4.08
N GLY A 25 -10.38 20.26 -4.22
CA GLY A 25 -11.23 20.63 -3.08
C GLY A 25 -10.98 22.01 -2.52
N ASP A 26 -11.41 22.23 -1.27
CA ASP A 26 -11.42 23.54 -0.61
C ASP A 26 -10.01 24.13 -0.44
N ALA A 27 -9.94 25.45 -0.33
CA ALA A 27 -8.67 26.15 -0.11
C ALA A 27 -8.00 25.66 1.20
N PRO A 28 -6.80 25.12 1.15
CA PRO A 28 -6.11 24.62 2.34
C PRO A 28 -5.66 25.79 3.22
N PRO A 29 -5.34 25.52 4.50
CA PRO A 29 -4.70 26.51 5.35
C PRO A 29 -3.35 26.95 4.72
N ARG A 30 -2.89 28.17 5.06
CA ARG A 30 -1.61 28.69 4.54
C ARG A 30 -0.40 27.83 4.92
N ALA A 31 -0.46 27.23 6.10
CA ALA A 31 0.58 26.31 6.57
C ALA A 31 -0.06 25.16 7.38
N VAL A 32 0.60 24.00 7.34
CA VAL A 32 0.25 22.81 8.14
C VAL A 32 1.38 22.56 9.12
N SER A 33 1.04 22.48 10.42
CA SER A 33 2.01 22.20 11.47
C SER A 33 2.64 20.81 11.26
N ALA A 34 3.95 20.77 11.23
CA ALA A 34 4.71 19.53 11.17
C ALA A 34 4.87 18.91 12.58
N PRO A 35 5.05 17.59 12.68
CA PRO A 35 5.47 16.96 13.92
C PRO A 35 6.78 17.55 14.46
N ALA A 36 6.96 17.52 15.77
CA ALA A 36 8.17 18.05 16.40
C ALA A 36 9.44 17.30 15.92
N GLY A 37 10.53 18.04 15.75
CA GLY A 37 11.82 17.46 15.35
C GLY A 37 12.02 17.25 13.85
N GLN A 38 11.00 17.49 13.02
CA GLN A 38 11.10 17.36 11.57
C GLN A 38 11.72 18.64 10.97
N GLN A 39 12.55 18.48 9.94
CA GLN A 39 13.24 19.57 9.25
C GLN A 39 12.76 19.74 7.80
N GLN A 40 12.26 18.69 7.20
CA GLN A 40 11.73 18.68 5.85
C GLN A 40 10.47 17.82 5.76
N ALA A 41 9.66 18.05 4.73
CA ALA A 41 8.53 17.23 4.37
C ALA A 41 8.78 16.52 3.04
N ARG A 42 8.40 15.25 2.96
CA ARG A 42 8.21 14.49 1.72
C ARG A 42 6.72 14.31 1.50
N VAL A 43 6.18 15.05 0.55
CA VAL A 43 4.74 15.13 0.33
C VAL A 43 4.36 14.29 -0.88
N LEU A 44 3.51 13.27 -0.70
CA LEU A 44 2.82 12.62 -1.81
C LEU A 44 1.73 13.54 -2.32
N VAL A 45 1.88 14.06 -3.53
CA VAL A 45 0.88 14.92 -4.16
C VAL A 45 -0.13 14.06 -4.90
N ARG A 46 -1.40 14.33 -4.65
CA ARG A 46 -2.54 13.59 -5.23
C ARG A 46 -3.47 14.54 -5.98
N LEU A 47 -4.17 13.99 -6.98
CA LEU A 47 -5.31 14.62 -7.64
C LEU A 47 -6.43 13.59 -7.77
N HIS A 48 -7.59 13.86 -7.16
CA HIS A 48 -8.73 12.96 -7.13
C HIS A 48 -8.36 11.55 -6.65
N GLY A 49 -7.52 11.49 -5.60
CA GLY A 49 -7.02 10.25 -5.03
C GLY A 49 -5.86 9.61 -5.79
N GLU A 50 -5.55 10.03 -7.02
CA GLU A 50 -4.43 9.50 -7.80
C GLU A 50 -3.10 10.13 -7.40
N PRO A 51 -2.07 9.36 -7.06
CA PRO A 51 -0.76 9.89 -6.76
C PRO A 51 -0.08 10.40 -8.03
N LEU A 52 0.30 11.68 -8.02
CA LEU A 52 1.04 12.32 -9.12
C LEU A 52 2.54 12.13 -8.95
N GLY A 53 3.04 12.19 -7.72
CA GLY A 53 4.46 12.10 -7.41
C GLY A 53 4.78 12.66 -6.03
N TYR A 54 6.06 12.71 -5.70
CA TYR A 54 6.55 13.24 -4.43
C TYR A 54 7.25 14.57 -4.61
N LEU A 55 7.00 15.50 -3.66
CA LEU A 55 7.75 16.74 -3.53
C LEU A 55 8.47 16.79 -2.18
N GLY A 56 9.76 17.13 -2.21
CA GLY A 56 10.54 17.47 -1.02
C GLY A 56 10.48 18.96 -0.76
N LEU A 57 10.07 19.38 0.44
CA LEU A 57 9.97 20.76 0.86
C LEU A 57 10.64 20.99 2.21
N PRO A 58 11.36 22.10 2.40
CA PRO A 58 11.84 22.48 3.72
C PRO A 58 10.66 22.89 4.62
N LEU A 59 10.75 22.57 5.89
CA LEU A 59 9.80 23.05 6.88
C LEU A 59 10.25 24.41 7.43
N THR A 60 9.28 25.30 7.61
CA THR A 60 9.47 26.60 8.28
C THR A 60 9.11 26.50 9.76
N SER A 61 9.32 27.56 10.53
CA SER A 61 8.84 27.63 11.93
C SER A 61 7.31 27.55 12.04
N ALA A 62 6.56 27.85 10.95
CA ALA A 62 5.12 27.70 10.88
C ALA A 62 4.67 26.32 10.36
N GLY A 63 5.61 25.45 9.97
CA GLY A 63 5.37 24.15 9.36
C GLY A 63 5.56 24.15 7.84
N LEU A 64 4.78 23.32 7.13
CA LEU A 64 4.78 23.20 5.67
C LEU A 64 4.06 24.38 5.03
N ASP A 65 4.75 25.12 4.14
CA ASP A 65 4.13 26.20 3.33
C ASP A 65 3.29 25.57 2.19
N VAL A 66 1.98 25.61 2.36
CA VAL A 66 1.05 25.01 1.40
C VAL A 66 0.98 25.81 0.11
N GLY A 67 1.20 27.13 0.14
CA GLY A 67 1.27 27.95 -1.06
C GLY A 67 2.46 27.59 -1.94
N ASP A 68 3.63 27.32 -1.34
CA ASP A 68 4.81 26.84 -2.07
C ASP A 68 4.57 25.42 -2.61
N LEU A 69 3.99 24.54 -1.82
CA LEU A 69 3.63 23.18 -2.23
C LEU A 69 2.73 23.19 -3.48
N VAL A 70 1.64 23.94 -3.46
CA VAL A 70 0.68 24.02 -4.58
C VAL A 70 1.36 24.57 -5.85
N ARG A 71 2.16 25.63 -5.73
CA ARG A 71 2.89 26.18 -6.89
C ARG A 71 3.85 25.17 -7.51
N ARG A 72 4.61 24.45 -6.68
CA ARG A 72 5.54 23.40 -7.15
C ARG A 72 4.82 22.22 -7.74
N ALA A 73 3.72 21.78 -7.12
CA ALA A 73 2.91 20.69 -7.65
C ALA A 73 2.36 20.98 -9.03
N HIS A 74 1.81 22.19 -9.25
CA HIS A 74 1.34 22.62 -10.57
C HIS A 74 2.47 22.73 -11.59
N ALA A 75 3.67 23.19 -11.19
CA ALA A 75 4.81 23.27 -12.09
C ALA A 75 5.35 21.88 -12.48
N GLU A 76 5.49 20.98 -11.51
CA GLU A 76 6.08 19.64 -11.72
C GLU A 76 5.12 18.69 -12.42
N PHE A 77 3.83 18.70 -12.04
CA PHE A 77 2.84 17.73 -12.47
C PHE A 77 1.84 18.27 -13.50
N ALA A 78 2.08 19.45 -14.10
CA ALA A 78 1.18 20.09 -15.08
C ALA A 78 0.65 19.14 -16.17
N PRO A 79 1.46 18.31 -16.85
CA PRO A 79 0.97 17.45 -17.91
C PRO A 79 -0.06 16.42 -17.42
N TRP A 80 0.14 15.85 -16.23
CA TRP A 80 -0.78 14.87 -15.65
C TRP A 80 -2.06 15.53 -15.16
N ILE A 81 -1.95 16.68 -14.49
CA ILE A 81 -3.09 17.49 -14.04
C ILE A 81 -3.97 17.83 -15.24
N THR A 82 -3.40 18.39 -16.31
CA THR A 82 -4.14 18.76 -17.51
C THR A 82 -4.81 17.54 -18.14
N THR A 83 -4.08 16.44 -18.34
CA THR A 83 -4.64 15.23 -18.95
C THR A 83 -5.82 14.67 -18.13
N HIS A 84 -5.70 14.68 -16.81
CA HIS A 84 -6.76 14.17 -15.91
C HIS A 84 -8.02 15.05 -15.98
N LEU A 85 -7.84 16.36 -15.87
CA LEU A 85 -8.95 17.32 -15.87
C LEU A 85 -9.64 17.41 -17.25
N ASP A 86 -8.90 17.28 -18.34
CA ASP A 86 -9.48 17.19 -19.69
C ASP A 86 -10.39 15.98 -19.84
N GLN A 87 -10.03 14.85 -19.21
CA GLN A 87 -10.88 13.65 -19.21
C GLN A 87 -12.20 13.84 -18.43
N GLU A 88 -12.17 14.67 -17.42
CA GLU A 88 -13.37 15.01 -16.63
C GLU A 88 -14.17 16.17 -17.21
N ALA A 89 -13.70 16.82 -18.27
CA ALA A 89 -14.24 18.06 -18.83
C ALA A 89 -14.38 19.20 -17.78
N ILE A 90 -13.41 19.26 -16.85
CA ILE A 90 -13.36 20.30 -15.80
C ILE A 90 -12.49 21.45 -16.29
N GLU A 91 -13.09 22.66 -16.40
CA GLU A 91 -12.32 23.88 -16.61
C GLU A 91 -11.61 24.31 -15.32
N VAL A 92 -10.32 24.61 -15.43
CA VAL A 92 -9.49 24.94 -14.27
C VAL A 92 -9.25 26.44 -14.18
N GLU A 93 -10.00 27.10 -13.31
CA GLU A 93 -9.61 28.38 -12.72
C GLU A 93 -9.16 28.14 -11.27
N GLY A 94 -7.85 28.09 -11.01
CA GLY A 94 -7.29 27.90 -9.67
C GLY A 94 -7.11 26.43 -9.27
N ARG A 95 -7.60 26.03 -8.08
CA ARG A 95 -7.56 24.63 -7.66
C ARG A 95 -8.65 23.80 -8.34
N PRO A 96 -8.34 22.55 -8.75
CA PRO A 96 -9.35 21.65 -9.28
C PRO A 96 -10.49 21.41 -8.27
N ALA A 97 -11.71 21.30 -8.77
CA ALA A 97 -12.85 20.88 -7.98
C ALA A 97 -12.63 19.45 -7.44
N PRO A 98 -13.36 19.02 -6.39
CA PRO A 98 -13.38 17.63 -5.98
C PRO A 98 -13.83 16.71 -7.13
N ALA A 99 -13.38 15.44 -7.11
CA ALA A 99 -13.73 14.44 -8.12
C ALA A 99 -15.24 14.38 -8.40
N GLY A 100 -15.62 14.63 -9.64
CA GLY A 100 -16.99 14.51 -10.11
C GLY A 100 -17.42 13.05 -10.33
N GLU A 101 -18.69 12.83 -10.67
CA GLU A 101 -19.21 11.49 -10.99
C GLU A 101 -18.52 10.88 -12.22
N GLY A 102 -18.03 11.72 -13.15
CA GLY A 102 -17.30 11.30 -14.34
C GLY A 102 -15.80 11.04 -14.12
N CYS A 103 -15.29 11.20 -12.90
CA CYS A 103 -13.87 11.02 -12.63
C CYS A 103 -13.41 9.58 -12.96
N PRO A 104 -12.40 9.38 -13.82
CA PRO A 104 -11.93 8.06 -14.21
C PRO A 104 -11.34 7.27 -13.04
N ASN A 105 -11.01 7.94 -11.95
CA ASN A 105 -10.48 7.30 -10.73
C ASN A 105 -11.57 6.72 -9.83
N ARG A 106 -12.83 7.12 -10.01
CA ARG A 106 -13.93 6.54 -9.25
C ARG A 106 -14.28 5.15 -9.75
N VAL A 107 -14.40 4.23 -8.82
CA VAL A 107 -14.88 2.88 -9.09
C VAL A 107 -16.15 2.68 -8.31
N ASP A 108 -17.27 2.63 -9.03
CA ASP A 108 -18.54 2.22 -8.46
C ASP A 108 -18.61 0.69 -8.47
N SER A 109 -18.67 0.07 -7.30
CA SER A 109 -18.73 -1.38 -7.14
C SER A 109 -19.36 -1.75 -5.81
N ASP A 110 -20.29 -2.71 -5.89
CA ASP A 110 -20.92 -3.37 -4.74
C ASP A 110 -20.26 -4.73 -4.44
N ASP A 111 -19.07 -5.00 -5.04
CA ASP A 111 -18.35 -6.24 -4.77
C ASP A 111 -17.93 -6.28 -3.27
N LEU A 112 -18.36 -7.33 -2.58
CA LEU A 112 -17.85 -7.59 -1.22
C LEU A 112 -16.36 -7.91 -1.30
N VAL A 113 -15.60 -7.22 -0.48
CA VAL A 113 -14.15 -7.36 -0.35
C VAL A 113 -13.80 -7.88 1.04
N THR A 114 -12.89 -8.85 1.14
CA THR A 114 -12.33 -9.29 2.42
C THR A 114 -10.94 -8.70 2.60
N VAL A 115 -10.74 -7.90 3.65
CA VAL A 115 -9.42 -7.47 4.11
C VAL A 115 -8.92 -8.42 5.17
N VAL A 116 -7.81 -9.08 4.94
CA VAL A 116 -7.15 -10.00 5.88
C VAL A 116 -5.95 -9.30 6.51
N VAL A 117 -5.96 -9.19 7.84
CA VAL A 117 -4.84 -8.69 8.64
C VAL A 117 -4.26 -9.83 9.43
N CYS A 118 -3.07 -10.28 9.06
CA CYS A 118 -2.35 -11.29 9.83
C CYS A 118 -1.49 -10.61 10.89
N THR A 119 -1.61 -11.07 12.14
CA THR A 119 -0.86 -10.48 13.27
C THR A 119 -0.35 -11.57 14.20
N ARG A 120 0.73 -11.27 14.91
CA ARG A 120 1.27 -12.15 15.95
C ARG A 120 1.90 -11.34 17.07
N GLU A 121 1.28 -11.38 18.27
CA GLU A 121 1.82 -10.74 19.48
C GLU A 121 2.12 -9.21 19.32
N ARG A 122 1.32 -8.52 18.50
CA ARG A 122 1.50 -7.09 18.17
C ARG A 122 0.20 -6.30 18.36
N SER A 123 -0.47 -6.54 19.49
CA SER A 123 -1.80 -5.98 19.77
C SER A 123 -1.88 -4.44 19.66
N ALA A 124 -0.82 -3.72 20.02
CA ALA A 124 -0.78 -2.26 19.91
C ALA A 124 -0.74 -1.79 18.43
N ALA A 125 0.08 -2.43 17.58
CA ALA A 125 0.13 -2.13 16.16
C ALA A 125 -1.21 -2.47 15.49
N LEU A 126 -1.77 -3.64 15.79
CA LEU A 126 -3.09 -4.04 15.32
C LEU A 126 -4.18 -3.02 15.68
N ALA A 127 -4.18 -2.49 16.90
CA ALA A 127 -5.17 -1.49 17.30
C ALA A 127 -5.14 -0.25 16.40
N THR A 128 -3.95 0.24 16.06
CA THR A 128 -3.77 1.36 15.13
C THR A 128 -4.20 1.00 13.71
N CYS A 129 -3.83 -0.17 13.21
CA CYS A 129 -4.23 -0.67 11.90
C CYS A 129 -5.77 -0.75 11.79
N LEU A 130 -6.45 -1.34 12.77
CA LEU A 130 -7.90 -1.46 12.78
C LEU A 130 -8.61 -0.11 12.79
N GLN A 131 -8.09 0.90 13.51
CA GLN A 131 -8.64 2.26 13.48
C GLN A 131 -8.61 2.87 12.07
N ARG A 132 -7.59 2.56 11.27
CA ARG A 132 -7.51 3.00 9.87
C ARG A 132 -8.47 2.22 8.98
N LEU A 133 -8.58 0.93 9.16
CA LEU A 133 -9.51 0.08 8.41
C LEU A 133 -10.99 0.45 8.65
N GLN A 134 -11.33 0.94 9.83
CA GLN A 134 -12.67 1.48 10.12
C GLN A 134 -13.02 2.71 9.29
N GLN A 135 -12.01 3.44 8.77
CA GLN A 135 -12.18 4.65 7.95
C GLN A 135 -12.32 4.37 6.45
N LEU A 136 -12.27 3.10 6.02
CA LEU A 136 -12.43 2.75 4.61
C LEU A 136 -13.74 3.27 4.03
N ALA A 137 -13.64 3.97 2.91
CA ALA A 137 -14.79 4.58 2.21
C ALA A 137 -15.68 3.53 1.54
N HIS A 138 -15.12 2.40 1.10
CA HIS A 138 -15.87 1.29 0.54
C HIS A 138 -16.72 0.63 1.63
N ARG A 139 -18.01 0.44 1.35
CA ARG A 139 -18.98 -0.05 2.37
C ARG A 139 -19.03 -1.57 2.46
N ASP A 140 -18.96 -2.24 1.31
CA ASP A 140 -19.09 -3.69 1.21
C ASP A 140 -17.73 -4.36 1.49
N VAL A 141 -17.27 -4.22 2.73
CA VAL A 141 -16.00 -4.77 3.21
C VAL A 141 -16.18 -5.54 4.49
N GLU A 142 -15.58 -6.71 4.59
CA GLU A 142 -15.29 -7.39 5.86
C GLU A 142 -13.81 -7.30 6.18
N VAL A 143 -13.46 -7.15 7.44
CA VAL A 143 -12.09 -7.15 7.95
C VAL A 143 -11.90 -8.41 8.80
N LEU A 144 -11.02 -9.29 8.39
CA LEU A 144 -10.72 -10.52 9.07
C LEU A 144 -9.33 -10.48 9.74
N VAL A 145 -9.31 -10.35 11.06
CA VAL A 145 -8.09 -10.43 11.86
C VAL A 145 -7.73 -11.91 12.06
N VAL A 146 -6.55 -12.30 11.59
CA VAL A 146 -6.00 -13.64 11.77
C VAL A 146 -4.86 -13.59 12.78
N ASP A 147 -5.12 -14.12 13.97
CA ASP A 147 -4.18 -14.18 15.09
C ASP A 147 -3.32 -15.45 14.99
N ASN A 148 -2.05 -15.26 14.61
CA ASN A 148 -1.15 -16.36 14.26
C ASN A 148 -0.39 -16.89 15.46
N ALA A 149 -0.70 -18.12 15.88
CA ALA A 149 -0.05 -18.85 16.97
C ALA A 149 0.13 -17.98 18.23
N PRO A 150 -0.96 -17.35 18.75
CA PRO A 150 -0.86 -16.45 19.88
C PRO A 150 -0.45 -17.17 21.16
N SER A 151 0.34 -16.50 22.00
CA SER A 151 0.70 -16.97 23.35
C SER A 151 -0.29 -16.54 24.44
N ASP A 152 -1.08 -15.48 24.16
CA ASP A 152 -2.09 -14.94 25.07
C ASP A 152 -3.32 -14.42 24.31
N ASP A 153 -4.28 -13.78 25.01
CA ASP A 153 -5.51 -13.24 24.44
C ASP A 153 -5.45 -11.73 24.16
N SER A 154 -4.28 -11.09 24.18
CA SER A 154 -4.15 -9.64 23.97
C SER A 154 -4.61 -9.19 22.59
N THR A 155 -4.22 -9.89 21.54
CA THR A 155 -4.67 -9.68 20.15
C THR A 155 -6.18 -9.86 20.02
N ARG A 156 -6.71 -10.93 20.60
CA ARG A 156 -8.15 -11.23 20.61
C ARG A 156 -8.95 -10.11 21.26
N SER A 157 -8.50 -9.64 22.42
CA SER A 157 -9.18 -8.55 23.15
C SER A 157 -9.26 -7.27 22.33
N VAL A 158 -8.19 -6.90 21.60
CA VAL A 158 -8.18 -5.74 20.69
C VAL A 158 -9.15 -5.95 19.54
N ALA A 159 -9.13 -7.10 18.90
CA ALA A 159 -10.02 -7.41 17.77
C ALA A 159 -11.50 -7.43 18.18
N GLU A 160 -11.83 -8.02 19.33
CA GLU A 160 -13.21 -8.06 19.87
C GLU A 160 -13.69 -6.65 20.25
N ALA A 161 -12.83 -5.81 20.83
CA ALA A 161 -13.17 -4.41 21.13
C ALA A 161 -13.44 -3.61 19.84
N ALA A 162 -12.64 -3.81 18.79
CA ALA A 162 -12.86 -3.19 17.49
C ALA A 162 -14.14 -3.71 16.82
N ALA A 163 -14.42 -5.00 16.88
CA ALA A 163 -15.64 -5.62 16.36
C ALA A 163 -16.93 -5.12 17.05
N ALA A 164 -16.86 -4.79 18.33
CA ALA A 164 -17.96 -4.19 19.06
C ALA A 164 -18.32 -2.77 18.54
N ALA A 165 -17.34 -2.04 18.02
CA ALA A 165 -17.51 -0.71 17.43
C ALA A 165 -17.84 -0.78 15.93
N ASP A 166 -17.36 -1.80 15.21
CA ASP A 166 -17.56 -1.96 13.78
C ASP A 166 -17.84 -3.45 13.44
N PRO A 167 -19.10 -3.79 13.09
CA PRO A 167 -19.51 -5.18 12.85
C PRO A 167 -18.86 -5.80 11.59
N ARG A 168 -18.17 -5.03 10.77
CA ARG A 168 -17.39 -5.54 9.63
C ARG A 168 -16.15 -6.29 10.07
N ILE A 169 -15.70 -6.11 11.33
CA ILE A 169 -14.48 -6.72 11.87
C ILE A 169 -14.82 -8.09 12.47
N ARG A 170 -14.04 -9.08 12.08
CA ARG A 170 -14.13 -10.46 12.58
C ARG A 170 -12.76 -10.93 13.05
N TYR A 171 -12.74 -11.83 14.01
CA TYR A 171 -11.52 -12.45 14.55
C TYR A 171 -11.50 -13.94 14.26
N THR A 172 -10.36 -14.46 13.88
CA THR A 172 -10.08 -15.90 13.83
C THR A 172 -8.66 -16.20 14.32
N ARG A 173 -8.41 -17.44 14.70
CA ARG A 173 -7.11 -17.92 15.18
C ARG A 173 -6.54 -18.96 14.21
N GLU A 174 -5.25 -18.84 13.89
CA GLU A 174 -4.45 -19.88 13.26
C GLU A 174 -3.39 -20.36 14.25
N SER A 175 -3.48 -21.62 14.67
CA SER A 175 -2.59 -22.21 15.68
C SER A 175 -1.22 -22.60 15.14
N ARG A 176 -1.09 -22.81 13.83
CA ARG A 176 0.20 -23.13 13.19
C ARG A 176 0.99 -21.84 12.98
N PRO A 177 2.23 -21.75 13.49
CA PRO A 177 3.03 -20.56 13.29
C PRO A 177 3.42 -20.41 11.81
N GLY A 178 3.41 -19.17 11.32
CA GLY A 178 3.84 -18.79 9.96
C GLY A 178 2.85 -17.88 9.26
N LEU A 179 3.39 -16.85 8.59
CA LEU A 179 2.58 -15.84 7.89
C LEU A 179 1.73 -16.47 6.78
N SER A 180 2.31 -17.38 6.00
CA SER A 180 1.58 -18.09 4.94
C SER A 180 0.44 -18.95 5.48
N ALA A 181 0.62 -19.60 6.63
CA ALA A 181 -0.47 -20.34 7.28
C ALA A 181 -1.59 -19.39 7.72
N ALA A 182 -1.24 -18.23 8.29
CA ALA A 182 -2.23 -17.21 8.66
C ALA A 182 -2.97 -16.65 7.44
N ARG A 183 -2.28 -16.33 6.35
CA ARG A 183 -2.89 -15.87 5.10
C ARG A 183 -3.82 -16.93 4.50
N ASN A 184 -3.41 -18.19 4.51
CA ASN A 184 -4.24 -19.31 4.06
C ASN A 184 -5.50 -19.48 4.93
N ARG A 185 -5.38 -19.27 6.24
CA ARG A 185 -6.54 -19.23 7.14
C ARG A 185 -7.49 -18.11 6.77
N GLY A 186 -6.97 -16.90 6.54
CA GLY A 186 -7.74 -15.76 6.06
C GLY A 186 -8.42 -16.03 4.73
N LEU A 187 -7.70 -16.60 3.76
CA LEU A 187 -8.24 -16.98 2.46
C LEU A 187 -9.38 -18.02 2.57
N ALA A 188 -9.25 -18.99 3.47
CA ALA A 188 -10.26 -20.01 3.67
C ALA A 188 -11.57 -19.43 4.22
N GLU A 189 -11.50 -18.42 5.10
CA GLU A 189 -12.66 -17.78 5.72
C GLU A 189 -13.18 -16.54 4.99
N ALA A 190 -12.45 -16.04 4.01
CA ALA A 190 -12.83 -14.87 3.21
C ALA A 190 -14.14 -15.13 2.46
N GLN A 191 -15.07 -14.15 2.54
CA GLN A 191 -16.38 -14.18 1.88
C GLN A 191 -16.41 -13.30 0.63
N GLY A 192 -15.58 -12.25 0.58
CA GLY A 192 -15.51 -11.32 -0.52
C GLY A 192 -15.07 -11.97 -1.83
N ARG A 193 -15.45 -11.36 -2.94
CA ARG A 193 -14.96 -11.71 -4.27
C ARG A 193 -13.47 -11.49 -4.40
N TYR A 194 -13.00 -10.41 -3.83
CA TYR A 194 -11.57 -10.09 -3.77
C TYR A 194 -11.08 -10.22 -2.32
N VAL A 195 -9.89 -10.78 -2.15
CA VAL A 195 -9.23 -10.88 -0.86
C VAL A 195 -7.97 -10.00 -0.87
N LEU A 196 -7.94 -9.05 0.04
CA LEU A 196 -6.85 -8.08 0.23
C LEU A 196 -6.07 -8.48 1.46
N PHE A 197 -4.76 -8.38 1.40
CA PHE A 197 -3.89 -8.63 2.53
C PHE A 197 -3.09 -7.37 2.85
N THR A 198 -2.97 -7.07 4.11
CA THR A 198 -2.11 -6.02 4.64
C THR A 198 -1.52 -6.46 5.98
N ASP A 199 -0.46 -5.77 6.41
CA ASP A 199 0.23 -6.08 7.65
C ASP A 199 -0.32 -5.23 8.82
N ASP A 200 -0.08 -5.64 10.06
CA ASP A 200 -0.54 -4.97 11.26
C ASP A 200 0.23 -3.66 11.58
N ASP A 201 1.35 -3.39 10.88
CA ASP A 201 2.14 -2.15 10.93
C ASP A 201 1.91 -1.22 9.72
N VAL A 202 0.76 -1.36 9.09
CA VAL A 202 0.35 -0.57 7.93
C VAL A 202 -0.86 0.30 8.27
N SER A 203 -0.82 1.54 7.80
CA SER A 203 -1.98 2.44 7.77
C SER A 203 -2.51 2.52 6.34
N VAL A 204 -3.75 2.07 6.12
CA VAL A 204 -4.38 2.12 4.81
C VAL A 204 -5.00 3.49 4.53
N ASP A 205 -5.01 3.92 3.27
CA ASP A 205 -5.77 5.07 2.80
C ASP A 205 -7.28 4.78 2.83
N PRO A 206 -8.15 5.73 3.13
CA PRO A 206 -9.61 5.52 3.09
C PRO A 206 -10.10 5.00 1.73
N ASP A 207 -9.47 5.38 0.62
CA ASP A 207 -9.81 4.94 -0.74
C ASP A 207 -8.99 3.74 -1.23
N TRP A 208 -8.24 3.09 -0.35
CA TRP A 208 -7.40 1.93 -0.68
C TRP A 208 -8.14 0.83 -1.45
N VAL A 209 -9.34 0.46 -0.99
CA VAL A 209 -10.17 -0.56 -1.65
C VAL A 209 -10.60 -0.11 -3.03
N GLN A 210 -10.93 1.17 -3.21
CA GLN A 210 -11.28 1.74 -4.51
C GLN A 210 -10.11 1.61 -5.50
N GLY A 211 -8.89 1.93 -5.04
CA GLY A 211 -7.68 1.72 -5.83
C GLY A 211 -7.50 0.25 -6.24
N ILE A 212 -7.66 -0.68 -5.32
CA ILE A 212 -7.59 -2.12 -5.61
C ILE A 212 -8.63 -2.55 -6.66
N LEU A 213 -9.90 -2.14 -6.50
CA LEU A 213 -10.96 -2.46 -7.44
C LEU A 213 -10.69 -1.85 -8.83
N ARG A 214 -10.12 -0.66 -8.90
CA ARG A 214 -9.66 -0.05 -10.15
C ARG A 214 -8.58 -0.90 -10.82
N GLY A 215 -7.63 -1.42 -10.06
CA GLY A 215 -6.61 -2.32 -10.56
C GLY A 215 -7.19 -3.57 -11.23
N PHE A 216 -8.19 -4.21 -10.62
CA PHE A 216 -8.88 -5.36 -11.23
C PHE A 216 -9.63 -5.01 -12.53
N ARG A 217 -10.09 -3.77 -12.70
CA ARG A 217 -10.80 -3.32 -13.91
C ARG A 217 -9.88 -2.95 -15.07
N ARG A 218 -8.56 -2.85 -14.86
CA ARG A 218 -7.62 -2.48 -15.92
C ARG A 218 -7.59 -3.46 -17.08
N ARG A 219 -7.80 -4.74 -16.80
CA ARG A 219 -7.90 -5.79 -17.82
C ARG A 219 -8.66 -6.99 -17.25
N PRO A 220 -9.51 -7.68 -18.07
CA PRO A 220 -10.38 -8.77 -17.56
C PRO A 220 -9.63 -9.98 -16.99
N ASP A 221 -8.36 -10.18 -17.34
CA ASP A 221 -7.53 -11.30 -16.88
C ASP A 221 -6.66 -10.95 -15.67
N VAL A 222 -6.80 -9.75 -15.10
CA VAL A 222 -6.12 -9.40 -13.86
C VAL A 222 -6.65 -10.27 -12.73
N ALA A 223 -5.76 -11.02 -12.09
CA ALA A 223 -6.06 -11.89 -10.95
C ALA A 223 -5.34 -11.48 -9.66
N CYS A 224 -4.39 -10.55 -9.78
CA CYS A 224 -3.71 -9.94 -8.64
C CYS A 224 -3.56 -8.44 -8.86
N VAL A 225 -3.76 -7.66 -7.82
CA VAL A 225 -3.49 -6.22 -7.79
C VAL A 225 -2.54 -5.94 -6.64
N THR A 226 -1.53 -5.13 -6.91
CA THR A 226 -0.63 -4.57 -5.89
C THR A 226 -0.72 -3.05 -5.93
N GLY A 227 -0.30 -2.38 -4.85
CA GLY A 227 -0.41 -0.94 -4.77
C GLY A 227 0.85 -0.25 -4.25
N LEU A 228 0.75 1.05 -4.09
CA LEU A 228 1.81 1.90 -3.57
C LEU A 228 1.96 1.70 -2.06
N VAL A 229 3.19 1.41 -1.62
CA VAL A 229 3.54 1.30 -0.21
C VAL A 229 4.43 2.50 0.15
N CYS A 230 3.82 3.53 0.69
CA CYS A 230 4.51 4.73 1.14
C CYS A 230 5.23 4.48 2.46
N THR A 231 6.37 5.14 2.67
CA THR A 231 7.00 5.21 3.99
C THR A 231 6.22 6.16 4.88
N ALA A 232 5.78 5.68 6.05
CA ALA A 232 4.98 6.48 6.98
C ALA A 232 5.82 7.54 7.70
N ASP A 233 7.01 7.16 8.17
CA ASP A 233 7.88 8.02 8.97
C ASP A 233 9.35 7.77 8.62
N ILE A 234 10.18 8.84 8.70
CA ILE A 234 11.64 8.77 8.66
C ILE A 234 12.19 9.58 9.83
N THR A 235 12.29 8.92 10.97
CA THR A 235 12.73 9.52 12.24
C THR A 235 14.07 8.97 12.72
N SER A 236 14.51 7.84 12.17
CA SER A 236 15.76 7.16 12.51
C SER A 236 16.61 6.85 11.28
N SER A 237 17.91 6.56 11.51
CA SER A 237 18.82 6.12 10.46
C SER A 237 18.43 4.78 9.86
N ALA A 238 17.82 3.89 10.63
CA ALA A 238 17.34 2.60 10.15
C ALA A 238 16.19 2.76 9.14
N GLU A 239 15.22 3.63 9.46
CA GLU A 239 14.10 3.96 8.57
C GLU A 239 14.60 4.63 7.28
N ALA A 240 15.50 5.62 7.39
CA ALA A 240 16.10 6.29 6.24
C ALA A 240 16.87 5.30 5.33
N TYR A 241 17.62 4.38 5.93
CA TYR A 241 18.34 3.36 5.18
C TYR A 241 17.40 2.41 4.44
N PHE A 242 16.32 1.97 5.08
CA PHE A 242 15.33 1.09 4.45
C PHE A 242 14.60 1.81 3.32
N ASP A 243 14.13 3.03 3.58
CA ASP A 243 13.41 3.85 2.60
C ASP A 243 14.22 4.06 1.31
N ALA A 244 15.51 4.36 1.42
CA ALA A 244 16.39 4.52 0.26
C ALA A 244 16.49 3.24 -0.61
N ARG A 245 16.24 2.05 -0.03
CA ARG A 245 16.26 0.76 -0.74
C ARG A 245 14.88 0.31 -1.20
N ALA A 246 13.83 0.78 -0.56
CA ALA A 246 12.45 0.46 -0.89
C ALA A 246 11.93 1.21 -2.14
N ALA A 247 12.74 2.08 -2.76
CA ALA A 247 12.33 2.94 -3.88
C ALA A 247 11.66 2.20 -5.06
N ALA A 248 11.94 0.91 -5.25
CA ALA A 248 11.33 0.12 -6.31
C ALA A 248 9.79 0.03 -6.21
N TRP A 249 9.23 0.09 -5.00
CA TRP A 249 7.79 0.00 -4.73
C TRP A 249 7.22 1.18 -3.95
N SER A 250 8.06 2.04 -3.36
CA SER A 250 7.60 3.16 -2.53
C SER A 250 7.48 4.50 -3.28
N VAL A 251 7.91 4.58 -4.54
CA VAL A 251 7.89 5.84 -5.31
C VAL A 251 7.23 5.71 -6.68
N ARG A 252 6.75 4.55 -7.06
CA ARG A 252 6.13 4.35 -8.38
C ARG A 252 4.70 4.88 -8.35
N THR A 253 4.43 5.94 -9.10
CA THR A 253 3.12 6.56 -9.22
C THR A 253 2.43 6.30 -10.56
N GLU A 254 3.07 5.53 -11.45
CA GLU A 254 2.47 5.13 -12.72
C GLU A 254 1.88 3.71 -12.62
N PRO A 255 0.63 3.49 -13.07
CA PRO A 255 0.05 2.16 -13.11
C PRO A 255 0.76 1.27 -14.12
N ARG A 256 0.79 -0.03 -13.85
CA ARG A 256 1.44 -1.00 -14.72
C ARG A 256 0.72 -2.34 -14.75
N LEU A 257 0.75 -3.00 -15.91
CA LEU A 257 0.33 -4.38 -16.06
C LEU A 257 1.55 -5.29 -16.27
N PHE A 258 1.45 -6.51 -15.78
CA PHE A 258 2.47 -7.53 -15.95
C PHE A 258 1.82 -8.84 -16.38
N ASP A 259 2.36 -9.47 -17.42
CA ASP A 259 2.02 -10.81 -17.85
C ASP A 259 3.22 -11.49 -18.52
N LEU A 260 3.10 -12.78 -18.88
CA LEU A 260 4.18 -13.50 -19.56
C LEU A 260 4.18 -13.30 -21.07
N ALA A 261 3.13 -12.73 -21.66
CA ALA A 261 2.97 -12.62 -23.11
C ALA A 261 3.58 -11.34 -23.68
N GLY A 262 3.27 -10.17 -23.11
CA GLY A 262 3.65 -8.87 -23.67
C GLY A 262 4.12 -7.85 -22.64
N ASP A 263 3.47 -7.82 -21.50
CA ASP A 263 3.71 -6.80 -20.46
C ASP A 263 4.85 -7.23 -19.53
N ARG A 264 6.05 -7.27 -20.07
CA ARG A 264 7.29 -7.58 -19.37
C ARG A 264 8.06 -6.29 -19.09
N ASP A 265 8.85 -6.28 -18.03
CA ASP A 265 9.69 -5.11 -17.70
C ASP A 265 10.99 -5.01 -18.51
N GLY A 266 11.26 -5.99 -19.37
CA GLY A 266 12.51 -6.11 -20.13
C GLY A 266 13.70 -6.66 -19.33
N SER A 267 13.52 -6.97 -18.05
CA SER A 267 14.54 -7.58 -17.22
C SER A 267 14.81 -9.03 -17.60
N THR A 268 16.09 -9.45 -17.58
CA THR A 268 16.46 -10.86 -17.75
C THR A 268 16.04 -11.75 -16.59
N LEU A 269 15.72 -11.15 -15.43
CA LEU A 269 15.24 -11.85 -14.24
C LEU A 269 13.72 -11.98 -14.17
N TYR A 270 12.99 -11.36 -15.12
CA TYR A 270 11.54 -11.46 -15.17
C TYR A 270 11.07 -12.92 -15.33
N PRO A 271 10.11 -13.41 -14.58
CA PRO A 271 9.28 -12.74 -13.56
C PRO A 271 9.79 -12.92 -12.11
N TYR A 272 11.05 -13.26 -11.89
CA TYR A 272 11.58 -13.62 -10.57
C TYR A 272 12.24 -12.46 -9.82
N ALA A 273 12.13 -11.23 -10.33
CA ALA A 273 12.76 -10.06 -9.71
C ALA A 273 11.98 -9.62 -8.45
N PRO A 274 12.66 -9.54 -7.27
CA PRO A 274 12.02 -9.08 -6.03
C PRO A 274 11.50 -7.65 -6.16
N GLY A 275 10.35 -7.35 -5.55
CA GLY A 275 9.77 -6.01 -5.51
C GLY A 275 9.28 -5.46 -6.86
N LEU A 276 9.40 -6.23 -7.95
CA LEU A 276 8.98 -5.80 -9.28
C LEU A 276 7.47 -5.54 -9.33
N PHE A 277 6.68 -6.43 -8.76
CA PHE A 277 5.22 -6.40 -8.80
C PHE A 277 4.60 -5.65 -7.63
N GLY A 278 5.34 -5.39 -6.57
CA GLY A 278 4.88 -4.86 -5.29
C GLY A 278 5.35 -5.73 -4.13
N THR A 279 4.67 -5.66 -3.00
CA THR A 279 5.02 -6.38 -1.77
C THR A 279 3.80 -6.97 -1.08
N GLY A 280 4.02 -7.92 -0.17
CA GLY A 280 2.98 -8.54 0.64
C GLY A 280 2.27 -7.63 1.65
N ALA A 281 2.73 -6.38 1.81
CA ALA A 281 2.06 -5.38 2.65
C ALA A 281 0.86 -4.71 1.96
N ASN A 282 0.77 -4.81 0.62
CA ASN A 282 -0.28 -4.18 -0.18
C ASN A 282 -0.57 -4.98 -1.44
N PHE A 283 -1.37 -6.03 -1.31
CA PHE A 283 -1.75 -6.85 -2.44
C PHE A 283 -3.14 -7.46 -2.26
N ALA A 284 -3.76 -7.76 -3.39
CA ALA A 284 -5.10 -8.32 -3.46
C ALA A 284 -5.20 -9.37 -4.56
N PHE A 285 -6.10 -10.31 -4.40
CA PHE A 285 -6.34 -11.37 -5.37
C PHE A 285 -7.82 -11.57 -5.64
N ASP A 286 -8.15 -12.00 -6.86
CA ASP A 286 -9.39 -12.73 -7.07
C ASP A 286 -9.34 -13.97 -6.18
N ARG A 287 -10.30 -14.09 -5.26
CA ARG A 287 -10.32 -15.12 -4.22
C ARG A 287 -10.32 -16.52 -4.81
N ASP A 288 -11.18 -16.76 -5.80
CA ASP A 288 -11.37 -18.10 -6.35
C ASP A 288 -10.13 -18.50 -7.18
N HIS A 289 -9.49 -17.53 -7.83
CA HIS A 289 -8.23 -17.79 -8.52
C HIS A 289 -7.10 -18.12 -7.53
N LEU A 290 -6.94 -17.37 -6.44
CA LEU A 290 -5.93 -17.69 -5.42
C LEU A 290 -6.17 -19.06 -4.77
N ARG A 291 -7.44 -19.42 -4.51
CA ARG A 291 -7.80 -20.76 -4.04
C ARG A 291 -7.43 -21.85 -5.05
N ALA A 292 -7.69 -21.62 -6.33
CA ALA A 292 -7.33 -22.57 -7.40
C ALA A 292 -5.82 -22.75 -7.55
N LEU A 293 -5.02 -21.72 -7.22
CA LEU A 293 -3.56 -21.80 -7.13
C LEU A 293 -3.05 -22.54 -5.86
N GLY A 294 -3.93 -22.89 -4.93
CA GLY A 294 -3.57 -23.54 -3.68
C GLY A 294 -3.18 -22.60 -2.54
N GLY A 295 -3.44 -21.29 -2.66
CA GLY A 295 -3.08 -20.29 -1.65
C GLY A 295 -1.58 -19.99 -1.60
N PHE A 296 -1.07 -19.67 -0.42
CA PHE A 296 0.34 -19.38 -0.15
C PHE A 296 1.10 -20.65 0.23
N ASP A 297 2.36 -20.78 -0.21
CA ASP A 297 3.23 -21.89 0.21
C ASP A 297 3.65 -21.70 1.68
N GLU A 298 3.23 -22.63 2.55
CA GLU A 298 3.51 -22.57 3.99
C GLU A 298 4.99 -22.84 4.35
N ALA A 299 5.79 -23.31 3.40
CA ALA A 299 7.24 -23.40 3.56
C ALA A 299 7.95 -22.03 3.47
N LEU A 300 7.25 -21.00 2.97
CA LEU A 300 7.75 -19.66 2.76
C LEU A 300 7.13 -18.66 3.74
N GLY A 301 7.77 -17.49 3.88
CA GLY A 301 7.26 -16.37 4.65
C GLY A 301 7.79 -16.27 6.08
N ALA A 302 7.41 -15.17 6.75
CA ALA A 302 7.80 -14.93 8.13
C ALA A 302 7.30 -16.07 9.04
N GLY A 303 8.18 -16.55 9.92
CA GLY A 303 7.92 -17.70 10.79
C GLY A 303 8.28 -19.06 10.16
N ALA A 304 8.51 -19.15 8.85
CA ALA A 304 9.10 -20.31 8.18
C ALA A 304 10.64 -20.24 8.17
N ARG A 305 11.29 -21.28 7.68
CA ARG A 305 12.78 -21.33 7.60
C ARG A 305 13.34 -20.29 6.62
N THR A 306 12.63 -19.98 5.56
CA THR A 306 12.98 -19.00 4.53
C THR A 306 12.78 -17.54 4.98
N ARG A 307 11.90 -17.30 5.95
CA ARG A 307 11.56 -15.98 6.52
C ARG A 307 11.00 -14.95 5.53
N GLY A 308 10.73 -15.33 4.29
CA GLY A 308 10.20 -14.46 3.24
C GLY A 308 9.95 -15.25 1.96
N GLY A 309 9.60 -14.54 0.86
CA GLY A 309 9.47 -15.09 -0.50
C GLY A 309 8.07 -15.61 -0.85
N GLU A 310 7.12 -15.61 0.07
CA GLU A 310 5.75 -16.08 -0.15
C GLU A 310 4.96 -15.20 -1.12
N ASP A 311 5.25 -13.90 -1.15
CA ASP A 311 4.65 -12.94 -2.08
C ASP A 311 5.23 -13.09 -3.49
N ILE A 312 6.55 -13.26 -3.62
CA ILE A 312 7.20 -13.50 -4.91
C ILE A 312 6.69 -14.80 -5.53
N ASP A 313 6.62 -15.86 -4.73
CA ASP A 313 6.12 -17.17 -5.19
C ASP A 313 4.69 -17.05 -5.74
N VAL A 314 3.77 -16.43 -5.01
CA VAL A 314 2.38 -16.31 -5.45
C VAL A 314 2.26 -15.42 -6.70
N PHE A 315 3.03 -14.34 -6.83
CA PHE A 315 3.07 -13.53 -8.04
C PHE A 315 3.51 -14.33 -9.26
N VAL A 316 4.57 -15.11 -9.13
CA VAL A 316 5.05 -15.98 -10.21
C VAL A 316 3.99 -17.01 -10.59
N ARG A 317 3.30 -17.62 -9.62
CA ARG A 317 2.22 -18.59 -9.89
C ARG A 317 1.02 -17.94 -10.59
N VAL A 318 0.64 -16.71 -10.23
CA VAL A 318 -0.39 -15.95 -10.95
C VAL A 318 -0.01 -15.76 -12.42
N LEU A 319 1.21 -15.28 -12.69
CA LEU A 319 1.68 -15.08 -14.07
C LEU A 319 1.76 -16.40 -14.86
N ARG A 320 2.26 -17.46 -14.24
CA ARG A 320 2.35 -18.79 -14.87
C ARG A 320 1.00 -19.44 -15.15
N SER A 321 -0.04 -19.04 -14.46
CA SER A 321 -1.42 -19.47 -14.75
C SER A 321 -2.04 -18.75 -15.98
N GLY A 322 -1.29 -17.85 -16.63
CA GLY A 322 -1.76 -17.08 -17.77
C GLY A 322 -2.59 -15.85 -17.38
N ARG A 323 -2.57 -15.47 -16.12
CA ARG A 323 -3.25 -14.27 -15.62
C ARG A 323 -2.27 -13.10 -15.48
N ALA A 324 -2.82 -11.90 -15.35
CA ALA A 324 -2.06 -10.67 -15.17
C ALA A 324 -2.02 -10.20 -13.72
N ILE A 325 -0.97 -9.44 -13.42
CA ILE A 325 -0.85 -8.63 -12.20
C ILE A 325 -0.97 -7.17 -12.61
N ALA A 326 -1.81 -6.40 -11.91
CA ALA A 326 -1.85 -4.95 -12.05
C ALA A 326 -1.19 -4.29 -10.84
N TYR A 327 -0.27 -3.36 -11.10
CA TYR A 327 0.19 -2.40 -10.11
C TYR A 327 -0.68 -1.15 -10.24
N GLU A 328 -1.37 -0.80 -9.16
CA GLU A 328 -2.30 0.32 -9.09
C GLU A 328 -1.84 1.32 -8.02
N PRO A 329 -1.22 2.43 -8.39
CA PRO A 329 -0.64 3.35 -7.44
C PRO A 329 -1.67 4.08 -6.56
N ALA A 330 -2.94 4.16 -6.96
CA ALA A 330 -3.99 4.72 -6.11
C ALA A 330 -4.44 3.79 -4.98
N ALA A 331 -4.03 2.52 -5.00
CA ALA A 331 -4.14 1.64 -3.85
C ALA A 331 -3.01 1.95 -2.87
N ILE A 332 -3.20 2.95 -2.01
CA ILE A 332 -2.14 3.51 -1.15
C ILE A 332 -2.20 2.91 0.25
N VAL A 333 -1.04 2.53 0.76
CA VAL A 333 -0.82 2.23 2.16
C VAL A 333 0.44 2.91 2.68
N TRP A 334 0.50 3.19 3.98
CA TRP A 334 1.62 3.80 4.68
C TRP A 334 2.22 2.77 5.63
N HIS A 335 3.46 2.37 5.39
CA HIS A 335 4.14 1.34 6.17
C HIS A 335 5.09 1.97 7.19
N HIS A 336 4.95 1.56 8.46
CA HIS A 336 5.84 1.95 9.55
C HIS A 336 7.04 1.02 9.60
N HIS A 337 8.19 1.53 9.19
CA HIS A 337 9.43 0.73 9.13
C HIS A 337 10.02 0.49 10.52
N ARG A 338 11.01 -0.39 10.60
CA ARG A 338 11.74 -0.67 11.84
C ARG A 338 12.65 0.50 12.18
N ALA A 339 12.46 1.09 13.38
CA ALA A 339 13.20 2.26 13.83
C ALA A 339 14.58 1.93 14.41
N ASP A 340 14.83 0.66 14.76
CA ASP A 340 16.11 0.21 15.32
C ASP A 340 16.91 -0.68 14.36
N ASP A 341 18.25 -0.57 14.44
CA ASP A 341 19.17 -1.28 13.53
C ASP A 341 19.11 -2.81 13.68
N ALA A 342 18.84 -3.34 14.86
CA ALA A 342 18.81 -4.78 15.09
C ALA A 342 17.57 -5.41 14.40
N ALA A 343 16.41 -4.76 14.53
CA ALA A 343 15.18 -5.17 13.86
C ALA A 343 15.29 -5.03 12.34
N LEU A 344 15.93 -3.94 11.85
CA LEU A 344 16.21 -3.75 10.43
C LEU A 344 17.10 -4.86 9.88
N LEU A 345 18.20 -5.18 10.55
CA LEU A 345 19.12 -6.25 10.12
C LEU A 345 18.43 -7.62 10.10
N ALA A 346 17.57 -7.91 11.09
CA ALA A 346 16.79 -9.15 11.12
C ALA A 346 15.81 -9.24 9.94
N GLN A 347 15.18 -8.12 9.57
CA GLN A 347 14.28 -8.01 8.41
C GLN A 347 15.04 -8.22 7.09
N LEU A 348 16.16 -7.52 6.90
CA LEU A 348 16.99 -7.65 5.68
C LEU A 348 17.55 -9.06 5.52
N TYR A 349 17.95 -9.70 6.63
CA TYR A 349 18.36 -11.11 6.61
C TYR A 349 17.22 -12.03 6.17
N GLY A 350 16.00 -11.77 6.68
CA GLY A 350 14.77 -12.47 6.26
C GLY A 350 14.54 -12.37 4.76
N TYR A 351 14.64 -11.15 4.21
CA TYR A 351 14.49 -10.94 2.76
C TYR A 351 15.52 -11.72 1.94
N GLY A 352 16.80 -11.71 2.37
CA GLY A 352 17.86 -12.45 1.67
C GLY A 352 17.72 -13.98 1.74
N THR A 353 17.05 -14.52 2.77
CA THR A 353 16.83 -15.97 2.89
C THR A 353 15.55 -16.43 2.20
N GLY A 354 14.64 -15.51 1.84
CA GLY A 354 13.40 -15.78 1.13
C GLY A 354 13.55 -15.78 -0.41
N LEU A 355 14.70 -15.34 -0.93
CA LEU A 355 15.02 -15.34 -2.36
C LEU A 355 15.67 -16.67 -2.74
#